data_b753b85e13dac17a9a973a121bcbc453
#
_entry.id   b753b85e13dac17a9a973a121bcbc453
#
_cell.length_a   1.000
_cell.length_b   1.000
_cell.length_c   1.000
_cell.angle_alpha   90.00
_cell.angle_beta   90.00
_cell.angle_gamma   90.00
#
_symmetry.space_group_name_H-M   'P 1'
#
loop_
_entity.id
_entity.type
_entity.pdbx_description
1 polymer ?
#
loop_
_entity_poly.entity_id
_entity_poly.type
_entity_poly.pdbx_seq_one_letter_code
_entity_poly.pdbx_strand_id
1 'polypeptide(L)'
;MIRKLKVLGLTALLVCVPFVAQADNHKKTVDEVLVILSSDSLQTQGMAMVLSNTMAEQGAKVNVLLCDKAGDLALKSYEAEPLKPKNVTPGQMLRGLLKNGGSAKVCALYLPNSENTKDDLIEGVGVAMPPEMSGQMLNPAMRTFTF
;
A
#
# COMPACT_ATOMS: atom_id res chain seq x y z
N MET A 1 -82.12 36.37 -0.36
CA MET A 1 -80.74 36.70 -0.80
C MET A 1 -79.81 35.62 -0.27
N ILE A 2 -79.44 34.65 -1.10
CA ILE A 2 -78.61 33.53 -0.69
C ILE A 2 -77.31 33.67 -1.48
N ARG A 3 -76.21 33.98 -0.78
CA ARG A 3 -74.85 34.07 -1.32
C ARG A 3 -74.29 32.65 -1.44
N LYS A 4 -73.99 32.25 -2.68
CA LYS A 4 -73.31 31.01 -3.01
C LYS A 4 -71.81 31.17 -2.71
N LEU A 5 -71.30 30.36 -1.75
CA LEU A 5 -69.89 30.26 -1.42
C LEU A 5 -69.23 29.25 -2.39
N LYS A 6 -68.31 29.72 -3.23
CA LYS A 6 -67.50 28.87 -4.09
C LYS A 6 -66.33 28.31 -3.29
N VAL A 7 -66.32 27.02 -3.09
CA VAL A 7 -65.15 26.28 -2.51
C VAL A 7 -64.17 26.05 -3.66
N LEU A 8 -63.02 26.69 -3.58
CA LEU A 8 -61.89 26.47 -4.50
C LEU A 8 -61.10 25.25 -4.01
N GLY A 9 -61.19 24.14 -4.73
CA GLY A 9 -60.41 22.94 -4.45
C GLY A 9 -58.93 23.12 -4.81
N LEU A 10 -58.08 23.14 -3.83
CA LEU A 10 -56.61 23.17 -4.02
C LEU A 10 -56.11 21.71 -4.15
N THR A 11 -55.88 21.26 -5.39
CA THR A 11 -55.26 19.97 -5.68
C THR A 11 -53.74 20.05 -5.42
N ALA A 12 -53.29 19.50 -4.31
CA ALA A 12 -51.86 19.34 -4.02
C ALA A 12 -51.28 18.21 -4.90
N LEU A 13 -50.46 18.60 -5.89
CA LEU A 13 -49.69 17.67 -6.71
C LEU A 13 -48.50 17.16 -5.91
N LEU A 14 -48.58 15.92 -5.45
CA LEU A 14 -47.46 15.21 -4.75
C LEU A 14 -46.43 14.82 -5.79
N VAL A 15 -45.35 15.59 -5.93
CA VAL A 15 -44.20 15.23 -6.78
C VAL A 15 -43.35 14.19 -6.03
N CYS A 16 -43.53 12.90 -6.39
CA CYS A 16 -42.59 11.85 -6.00
C CYS A 16 -41.26 12.05 -6.75
N VAL A 17 -40.25 12.64 -6.07
CA VAL A 17 -38.89 12.65 -6.58
C VAL A 17 -38.29 11.26 -6.33
N PRO A 18 -37.90 10.49 -7.35
CA PRO A 18 -37.21 9.24 -7.14
C PRO A 18 -35.85 9.54 -6.48
N PHE A 19 -35.66 9.05 -5.28
CA PHE A 19 -34.37 9.03 -4.60
C PHE A 19 -33.48 8.02 -5.34
N VAL A 20 -32.69 8.51 -6.31
CA VAL A 20 -31.67 7.69 -6.96
C VAL A 20 -30.58 7.46 -5.90
N ALA A 21 -30.62 6.29 -5.25
CA ALA A 21 -29.53 5.81 -4.46
C ALA A 21 -28.32 5.65 -5.40
N GLN A 22 -27.39 6.58 -5.34
CA GLN A 22 -26.05 6.40 -5.93
C GLN A 22 -25.43 5.25 -5.18
N ALA A 23 -25.39 4.07 -5.81
CA ALA A 23 -24.53 3.00 -5.37
C ALA A 23 -23.10 3.49 -5.54
N ASP A 24 -22.46 3.89 -4.45
CA ASP A 24 -21.02 4.10 -4.39
C ASP A 24 -20.38 2.77 -4.81
N ASN A 25 -19.98 2.72 -6.08
CA ASN A 25 -19.20 1.62 -6.62
C ASN A 25 -17.77 1.78 -6.09
N HIS A 26 -17.64 1.66 -4.78
CA HIS A 26 -16.35 1.60 -4.11
C HIS A 26 -15.68 0.32 -4.62
N LYS A 27 -14.87 0.46 -5.67
CA LYS A 27 -14.03 -0.62 -6.18
C LYS A 27 -13.24 -1.15 -4.99
N LYS A 28 -13.62 -2.34 -4.50
CA LYS A 28 -13.00 -2.95 -3.33
C LYS A 28 -11.51 -3.10 -3.64
N THR A 29 -10.70 -2.21 -3.11
CA THR A 29 -9.25 -2.30 -3.16
C THR A 29 -8.79 -3.42 -2.24
N VAL A 30 -7.65 -4.02 -2.54
CA VAL A 30 -7.05 -5.03 -1.66
C VAL A 30 -6.53 -4.31 -0.42
N ASP A 31 -6.95 -4.78 0.75
CA ASP A 31 -6.61 -4.12 2.01
C ASP A 31 -5.16 -4.38 2.44
N GLU A 32 -4.60 -5.55 2.10
CA GLU A 32 -3.23 -5.92 2.47
C GLU A 32 -2.44 -6.43 1.26
N VAL A 33 -1.18 -6.01 1.17
CA VAL A 33 -0.26 -6.34 0.09
C VAL A 33 1.07 -6.81 0.66
N LEU A 34 1.59 -7.90 0.12
CA LEU A 34 2.97 -8.35 0.32
C LEU A 34 3.76 -8.09 -0.97
N VAL A 35 4.81 -7.29 -0.88
CA VAL A 35 5.76 -7.06 -1.96
C VAL A 35 7.04 -7.82 -1.66
N ILE A 36 7.40 -8.78 -2.50
CA ILE A 36 8.67 -9.51 -2.41
C ILE A 36 9.61 -8.88 -3.42
N LEU A 37 10.70 -8.34 -2.95
CA LEU A 37 11.73 -7.71 -3.77
C LEU A 37 13.05 -8.45 -3.59
N SER A 38 13.59 -9.00 -4.69
CA SER A 38 14.85 -9.76 -4.70
C SER A 38 15.84 -9.27 -5.77
N SER A 39 15.41 -8.38 -6.65
CA SER A 39 16.21 -7.89 -7.77
C SER A 39 17.41 -7.07 -7.31
N ASP A 40 18.55 -7.21 -8.00
CA ASP A 40 19.74 -6.35 -7.92
C ASP A 40 19.65 -5.12 -8.83
N SER A 41 18.68 -5.10 -9.76
CA SER A 41 18.47 -3.99 -10.68
C SER A 41 17.94 -2.76 -9.95
N LEU A 42 18.71 -1.68 -9.99
CA LEU A 42 18.34 -0.39 -9.39
C LEU A 42 16.98 0.12 -9.88
N GLN A 43 16.66 -0.05 -11.17
CA GLN A 43 15.38 0.37 -11.73
C GLN A 43 14.23 -0.50 -11.23
N THR A 44 14.43 -1.82 -11.11
CA THR A 44 13.42 -2.74 -10.56
C THR A 44 13.16 -2.43 -9.08
N GLN A 45 14.22 -2.23 -8.30
CA GLN A 45 14.12 -1.80 -6.89
C GLN A 45 13.34 -0.48 -6.76
N GLY A 46 13.68 0.49 -7.62
CA GLY A 46 12.98 1.78 -7.66
C GLY A 46 11.50 1.62 -8.00
N MET A 47 11.16 0.84 -9.04
CA MET A 47 9.76 0.62 -9.42
C MET A 47 8.97 -0.10 -8.34
N ALA A 48 9.53 -1.13 -7.72
CA ALA A 48 8.91 -1.82 -6.58
C ALA A 48 8.58 -0.85 -5.44
N MET A 49 9.51 0.04 -5.10
CA MET A 49 9.29 1.04 -4.05
C MET A 49 8.30 2.14 -4.46
N VAL A 50 8.29 2.58 -5.71
CA VAL A 50 7.27 3.53 -6.23
C VAL A 50 5.88 2.92 -6.11
N LEU A 51 5.69 1.68 -6.58
CA LEU A 51 4.40 0.99 -6.50
C LEU A 51 3.98 0.74 -5.04
N SER A 52 4.91 0.34 -4.18
CA SER A 52 4.64 0.14 -2.74
C SER A 52 4.14 1.42 -2.07
N ASN A 53 4.81 2.54 -2.28
CA ASN A 53 4.37 3.83 -1.74
C ASN A 53 3.01 4.25 -2.32
N THR A 54 2.80 4.09 -3.63
CA THR A 54 1.53 4.44 -4.26
C THR A 54 0.37 3.57 -3.75
N MET A 55 0.60 2.26 -3.53
CA MET A 55 -0.42 1.39 -2.92
C MET A 55 -0.73 1.82 -1.48
N ALA A 56 0.27 2.20 -0.70
CA ALA A 56 0.07 2.71 0.65
C ALA A 56 -0.71 4.04 0.65
N GLU A 57 -0.42 4.97 -0.26
CA GLU A 57 -1.17 6.21 -0.48
C GLU A 57 -2.64 5.96 -0.86
N GLN A 58 -2.93 4.84 -1.53
CA GLN A 58 -4.28 4.39 -1.87
C GLN A 58 -4.98 3.64 -0.72
N GLY A 59 -4.35 3.55 0.45
CA GLY A 59 -4.94 2.98 1.66
C GLY A 59 -4.64 1.49 1.88
N ALA A 60 -3.82 0.85 1.04
CA ALA A 60 -3.41 -0.53 1.27
C ALA A 60 -2.35 -0.60 2.38
N LYS A 61 -2.45 -1.61 3.26
CA LYS A 61 -1.38 -1.97 4.18
C LYS A 61 -0.31 -2.74 3.43
N VAL A 62 0.85 -2.10 3.25
CA VAL A 62 1.94 -2.66 2.45
C VAL A 62 3.02 -3.25 3.35
N ASN A 63 3.32 -4.53 3.13
CA ASN A 63 4.40 -5.27 3.75
C ASN A 63 5.45 -5.58 2.69
N VAL A 64 6.71 -5.29 2.94
CA VAL A 64 7.82 -5.55 2.00
C VAL A 64 8.74 -6.60 2.58
N LEU A 65 9.00 -7.66 1.80
CA LEU A 65 10.03 -8.65 2.07
C LEU A 65 11.21 -8.39 1.14
N LEU A 66 12.35 -8.02 1.71
CA LEU A 66 13.59 -7.72 1.00
C LEU A 66 14.50 -8.95 1.03
N CYS A 67 14.76 -9.54 -0.11
CA CYS A 67 15.57 -10.73 -0.26
C CYS A 67 16.81 -10.44 -1.13
N ASP A 68 17.84 -11.30 -0.99
CA ASP A 68 19.06 -11.21 -1.78
C ASP A 68 19.61 -9.76 -1.80
N LYS A 69 20.03 -9.27 -2.95
CA LYS A 69 20.60 -7.90 -3.10
C LYS A 69 19.64 -6.77 -2.72
N ALA A 70 18.35 -7.01 -2.82
CA ALA A 70 17.37 -6.02 -2.35
C ALA A 70 17.37 -5.86 -0.81
N GLY A 71 17.94 -6.81 -0.06
CA GLY A 71 18.17 -6.66 1.38
C GLY A 71 19.05 -5.44 1.73
N ASP A 72 19.96 -5.07 0.84
CA ASP A 72 20.85 -3.93 1.04
C ASP A 72 20.10 -2.60 1.20
N LEU A 73 18.88 -2.46 0.63
CA LEU A 73 18.02 -1.27 0.79
C LEU A 73 17.71 -0.97 2.27
N ALA A 74 17.72 -2.00 3.10
CA ALA A 74 17.44 -1.91 4.53
C ALA A 74 18.66 -1.53 5.37
N LEU A 75 19.83 -1.41 4.80
CA LEU A 75 21.04 -1.05 5.55
C LEU A 75 21.13 0.46 5.79
N LYS A 76 21.68 0.84 6.93
CA LYS A 76 22.05 2.22 7.25
C LYS A 76 23.08 2.78 6.29
N SER A 77 24.00 1.91 5.83
CA SER A 77 25.08 2.23 4.90
C SER A 77 24.66 2.18 3.41
N TYR A 78 23.37 1.89 3.10
CA TYR A 78 22.94 1.78 1.71
C TYR A 78 23.11 3.09 0.94
N GLU A 79 23.86 3.02 -0.14
CA GLU A 79 24.06 4.08 -1.11
C GLU A 79 23.72 3.59 -2.52
N ALA A 80 23.12 4.45 -3.31
CA ALA A 80 22.80 4.16 -4.71
C ALA A 80 22.61 5.48 -5.47
N GLU A 81 22.75 5.40 -6.79
CA GLU A 81 22.43 6.50 -7.68
C GLU A 81 20.95 6.87 -7.61
N PRO A 82 20.61 8.15 -7.51
CA PRO A 82 19.22 8.58 -7.47
C PRO A 82 18.53 8.38 -8.81
N LEU A 83 17.29 7.88 -8.76
CA LEU A 83 16.47 7.62 -9.93
C LEU A 83 15.68 8.86 -10.36
N LYS A 84 15.72 9.16 -11.66
CA LYS A 84 14.90 10.21 -12.26
C LYS A 84 13.44 9.73 -12.39
N PRO A 85 12.46 10.65 -12.44
CA PRO A 85 12.62 12.13 -12.47
C PRO A 85 12.73 12.79 -11.08
N LYS A 86 12.44 12.08 -9.98
CA LYS A 86 12.38 12.68 -8.62
C LYS A 86 13.75 12.79 -7.93
N ASN A 87 14.80 12.22 -8.51
CA ASN A 87 16.15 12.16 -7.93
C ASN A 87 16.16 11.57 -6.51
N VAL A 88 15.50 10.42 -6.34
CA VAL A 88 15.43 9.67 -5.07
C VAL A 88 15.96 8.25 -5.27
N THR A 89 16.62 7.71 -4.23
CA THR A 89 17.09 6.32 -4.25
C THR A 89 16.00 5.35 -3.77
N PRO A 90 16.05 4.05 -4.14
CA PRO A 90 15.13 3.05 -3.60
C PRO A 90 15.13 2.98 -2.07
N GLY A 91 16.31 3.12 -1.44
CA GLY A 91 16.42 3.16 0.03
C GLY A 91 15.72 4.38 0.67
N GLN A 92 15.76 5.55 0.02
CA GLN A 92 14.98 6.71 0.47
C GLN A 92 13.48 6.48 0.34
N MET A 93 13.04 5.81 -0.74
CA MET A 93 11.63 5.46 -0.93
C MET A 93 11.16 4.43 0.11
N LEU A 94 12.02 3.46 0.48
CA LEU A 94 11.75 2.51 1.56
C LEU A 94 11.54 3.23 2.90
N ARG A 95 12.43 4.17 3.24
CA ARG A 95 12.27 4.99 4.46
C ARG A 95 10.98 5.82 4.43
N GLY A 96 10.57 6.31 3.26
CA GLY A 96 9.29 6.98 3.05
C GLY A 96 8.11 6.06 3.35
N LEU A 97 8.13 4.85 2.81
CA LEU A 97 7.09 3.84 3.04
C LEU A 97 6.94 3.51 4.54
N LEU A 98 8.06 3.31 5.25
CA LEU A 98 8.04 3.03 6.70
C LEU A 98 7.42 4.18 7.50
N LYS A 99 7.77 5.44 7.17
CA LYS A 99 7.18 6.63 7.80
C LYS A 99 5.67 6.76 7.57
N ASN A 100 5.19 6.26 6.45
CA ASN A 100 3.77 6.28 6.05
C ASN A 100 3.00 5.04 6.55
N GLY A 101 3.56 4.25 7.47
CA GLY A 101 2.89 3.11 8.10
C GLY A 101 3.02 1.78 7.35
N GLY A 102 3.78 1.72 6.27
CA GLY A 102 4.19 0.44 5.67
C GLY A 102 5.18 -0.30 6.58
N SER A 103 5.40 -1.57 6.31
CA SER A 103 6.38 -2.39 7.02
C SER A 103 7.39 -3.02 6.07
N ALA A 104 8.59 -3.29 6.58
CA ALA A 104 9.60 -4.02 5.81
C ALA A 104 10.37 -4.99 6.71
N LYS A 105 10.77 -6.11 6.12
CA LYS A 105 11.63 -7.10 6.74
C LYS A 105 12.66 -7.60 5.73
N VAL A 106 13.88 -7.86 6.19
CA VAL A 106 14.84 -8.61 5.39
C VAL A 106 14.54 -10.11 5.50
N CYS A 107 14.78 -10.84 4.42
CA CYS A 107 14.66 -12.30 4.39
C CYS A 107 15.49 -12.94 5.50
N ALA A 108 14.99 -14.03 6.10
CA ALA A 108 15.68 -14.76 7.17
C ALA A 108 17.09 -15.22 6.78
N LEU A 109 17.34 -15.43 5.49
CA LEU A 109 18.66 -15.86 4.97
C LEU A 109 19.60 -14.67 4.67
N TYR A 110 19.09 -13.43 4.68
CA TYR A 110 19.91 -12.27 4.28
C TYR A 110 21.08 -12.03 5.23
N LEU A 111 20.80 -11.80 6.52
CA LEU A 111 21.87 -11.52 7.50
C LEU A 111 22.85 -12.69 7.68
N PRO A 112 22.41 -13.96 7.81
CA PRO A 112 23.34 -15.07 7.96
C PRO A 112 24.27 -15.30 6.77
N ASN A 113 23.91 -14.80 5.59
CA ASN A 113 24.71 -14.92 4.36
C ASN A 113 25.32 -13.59 3.91
N SER A 114 25.39 -12.61 4.81
CA SER A 114 26.07 -11.32 4.62
C SER A 114 26.99 -11.04 5.80
N GLU A 115 27.81 -10.00 5.70
CA GLU A 115 28.64 -9.50 6.79
C GLU A 115 27.86 -8.58 7.76
N ASN A 116 26.57 -8.33 7.47
CA ASN A 116 25.73 -7.39 8.21
C ASN A 116 25.03 -8.07 9.39
N THR A 117 24.72 -7.29 10.39
CA THR A 117 23.99 -7.67 11.60
C THR A 117 22.63 -6.96 11.67
N LYS A 118 21.84 -7.26 12.68
CA LYS A 118 20.59 -6.52 12.93
C LYS A 118 20.81 -5.04 13.23
N ASP A 119 21.96 -4.71 13.81
CA ASP A 119 22.30 -3.33 14.18
C ASP A 119 22.63 -2.47 12.95
N ASP A 120 22.91 -3.08 11.81
CA ASP A 120 23.14 -2.38 10.56
C ASP A 120 21.86 -2.03 9.83
N LEU A 121 20.73 -2.60 10.24
CA LEU A 121 19.42 -2.32 9.64
C LEU A 121 18.92 -0.92 10.07
N ILE A 122 18.23 -0.25 9.14
CA ILE A 122 17.51 0.99 9.45
C ILE A 122 16.38 0.73 10.45
N GLU A 123 16.05 1.75 11.24
CA GLU A 123 14.96 1.66 12.21
C GLU A 123 13.63 1.26 11.53
N GLY A 124 12.88 0.38 12.20
CA GLY A 124 11.60 -0.12 11.71
C GLY A 124 11.69 -1.34 10.77
N VAL A 125 12.89 -1.76 10.38
CA VAL A 125 13.09 -2.99 9.60
C VAL A 125 13.46 -4.15 10.52
N GLY A 126 12.71 -5.25 10.40
CA GLY A 126 12.95 -6.49 11.11
C GLY A 126 13.53 -7.60 10.22
N VAL A 127 13.68 -8.78 10.81
CA VAL A 127 14.01 -10.00 10.08
C VAL A 127 12.75 -10.85 9.94
N ALA A 128 12.48 -11.30 8.73
CA ALA A 128 11.33 -12.15 8.44
C ALA A 128 11.53 -13.56 8.99
N MET A 129 10.51 -14.06 9.68
CA MET A 129 10.49 -15.45 10.12
C MET A 129 9.71 -16.31 9.11
N PRO A 130 10.24 -17.49 8.68
CA PRO A 130 9.58 -18.29 7.66
C PRO A 130 8.11 -18.65 7.95
N PRO A 131 7.71 -19.04 9.20
CA PRO A 131 6.30 -19.30 9.49
C PRO A 131 5.39 -18.08 9.32
N GLU A 132 5.88 -16.89 9.67
CA GLU A 132 5.14 -15.63 9.52
C GLU A 132 4.94 -15.31 8.03
N MET A 133 6.00 -15.38 7.25
CA MET A 133 5.94 -15.05 5.82
C MET A 133 5.08 -16.04 5.04
N SER A 134 5.21 -17.35 5.33
CA SER A 134 4.35 -18.34 4.69
C SER A 134 2.87 -18.14 5.05
N GLY A 135 2.57 -17.74 6.28
CA GLY A 135 1.21 -17.39 6.69
C GLY A 135 0.66 -16.19 5.91
N GLN A 136 1.48 -15.17 5.67
CA GLN A 136 1.09 -14.03 4.84
C GLN A 136 0.83 -14.45 3.38
N MET A 137 1.72 -15.27 2.79
CA MET A 137 1.59 -15.76 1.42
C MET A 137 0.35 -16.65 1.21
N LEU A 138 -0.05 -17.40 2.24
CA LEU A 138 -1.22 -18.27 2.20
C LEU A 138 -2.52 -17.54 2.57
N ASN A 139 -2.46 -16.28 3.00
CA ASN A 139 -3.64 -15.50 3.35
C ASN A 139 -4.41 -15.09 2.06
N PRO A 140 -5.64 -15.58 1.85
CA PRO A 140 -6.40 -15.24 0.63
C PRO A 140 -6.82 -13.77 0.55
N ALA A 141 -6.77 -13.03 1.67
CA ALA A 141 -7.06 -11.59 1.70
C ALA A 141 -5.84 -10.74 1.32
N MET A 142 -4.63 -11.32 1.31
CA MET A 142 -3.39 -10.65 0.96
C MET A 142 -3.03 -10.88 -0.50
N ARG A 143 -2.70 -9.81 -1.22
CA ARG A 143 -2.17 -9.93 -2.58
C ARG A 143 -0.64 -9.84 -2.56
N THR A 144 0.01 -10.82 -3.18
CA THR A 144 1.46 -10.88 -3.28
C THR A 144 1.93 -10.43 -4.66
N PHE A 145 2.95 -9.56 -4.68
CA PHE A 145 3.68 -9.13 -5.88
C PHE A 145 5.16 -9.42 -5.70
N THR A 146 5.82 -9.84 -6.80
CA THR A 146 7.25 -10.18 -6.80
C THR A 146 7.99 -9.36 -7.84
N PHE A 147 9.15 -8.83 -7.47
CA PHE A 147 10.05 -8.03 -8.31
C PHE A 147 11.49 -8.54 -8.26
#